data_f7b2ceab72e7297852025fe585ce5fb2
#
_entry.id   f7b2ceab72e7297852025fe585ce5fb2
#
_cell.length_a   1.000
_cell.length_b   1.000
_cell.length_c   1.000
_cell.angle_alpha   90.00
_cell.angle_beta   90.00
_cell.angle_gamma   90.00
#
_symmetry.space_group_name_H-M   'P 1'
#
loop_
_entity.id
_entity.type
_entity.pdbx_description
1 polymer ?
#
loop_
_entity_poly.entity_id
_entity_poly.type
_entity_poly.pdbx_seq_one_letter_code
_entity_poly.pdbx_strand_id
1 'polypeptide(L)'
;MRTGQNIYKRRDGRWEARVPLGKKADGRPHFKYLYASTYREVLLQKNNYEKTISLKNTQVISNALFSDAAYNWLLNSARRWKPSTYIKYKNCLEKYILPRWKKLYVRDIQQGTYDRLMEFLQQELSGGSIQTINTIISGILKYTLNYLPVKCTGMVSDHAKRPLDILSDGESCRLLAYLEDSNDLISIGIRLTLFSGIRLGELCALTWADIDLEEQVLHIRHTLQRIQNQNPLPEDSKTVLHIGSPKNKRERSIPLHPQMIPILVK
;
A
#
# COMPACT_ATOMS: atom_id res chain seq x y z
N MET A 1 41.45 -0.58 -1.29
CA MET A 1 40.25 0.07 -0.70
C MET A 1 38.98 -0.45 -1.42
N ARG A 2 37.98 -0.87 -0.69
CA ARG A 2 36.66 -1.21 -1.24
C ARG A 2 35.89 0.12 -1.44
N THR A 3 35.60 0.49 -2.68
CA THR A 3 34.96 1.77 -3.03
C THR A 3 33.43 1.71 -3.00
N GLY A 4 32.82 0.68 -2.38
CA GLY A 4 31.35 0.54 -2.30
C GLY A 4 30.60 0.31 -3.64
N GLN A 5 31.27 0.45 -4.77
CA GLN A 5 30.67 0.41 -6.12
C GLN A 5 30.92 -0.89 -6.89
N ASN A 6 31.39 -1.97 -6.23
CA ASN A 6 31.80 -3.23 -6.87
C ASN A 6 32.90 -3.05 -7.94
N ILE A 7 33.83 -2.10 -7.70
CA ILE A 7 35.01 -1.84 -8.55
C ILE A 7 36.27 -2.09 -7.72
N TYR A 8 37.21 -2.87 -8.29
CA TYR A 8 38.42 -3.34 -7.59
C TYR A 8 39.64 -3.14 -8.47
N LYS A 9 40.78 -2.76 -7.86
CA LYS A 9 42.08 -2.77 -8.53
C LYS A 9 42.70 -4.16 -8.41
N ARG A 10 43.03 -4.77 -9.54
CA ARG A 10 43.66 -6.10 -9.61
C ARG A 10 45.15 -6.01 -9.34
N ARG A 11 45.79 -7.15 -9.06
CA ARG A 11 47.25 -7.24 -8.87
C ARG A 11 48.04 -6.97 -10.16
N ASP A 12 47.42 -7.21 -11.32
CA ASP A 12 48.00 -6.94 -12.66
C ASP A 12 47.87 -5.45 -13.04
N GLY A 13 47.47 -4.57 -12.14
CA GLY A 13 47.36 -3.12 -12.34
C GLY A 13 46.03 -2.66 -12.98
N ARG A 14 45.25 -3.56 -13.60
CA ARG A 14 43.94 -3.23 -14.21
C ARG A 14 42.85 -3.05 -13.18
N TRP A 15 41.80 -2.32 -13.55
CA TRP A 15 40.58 -2.18 -12.78
C TRP A 15 39.50 -3.14 -13.27
N GLU A 16 38.80 -3.78 -12.35
CA GLU A 16 37.71 -4.72 -12.57
C GLU A 16 36.42 -4.18 -11.96
N ALA A 17 35.34 -4.11 -12.77
CA ALA A 17 33.99 -3.86 -12.28
C ALA A 17 33.14 -5.13 -12.38
N ARG A 18 32.32 -5.38 -11.36
CA ARG A 18 31.37 -6.51 -11.32
C ARG A 18 29.95 -5.99 -11.38
N VAL A 19 29.24 -6.35 -12.46
CA VAL A 19 27.82 -6.03 -12.62
C VAL A 19 26.99 -7.27 -12.33
N PRO A 20 26.09 -7.24 -11.33
CA PRO A 20 25.27 -8.40 -11.00
C PRO A 20 24.22 -8.65 -12.09
N LEU A 21 24.12 -9.90 -12.58
CA LEU A 21 23.16 -10.36 -13.58
C LEU A 21 22.06 -11.25 -12.98
N GLY A 22 22.01 -11.41 -11.62
CA GLY A 22 21.08 -12.30 -10.94
C GLY A 22 21.78 -13.55 -10.37
N LYS A 23 21.07 -14.68 -10.33
CA LYS A 23 21.59 -15.97 -9.87
C LYS A 23 21.62 -16.98 -11.02
N LYS A 24 22.63 -17.85 -11.02
CA LYS A 24 22.70 -19.02 -11.90
C LYS A 24 21.69 -20.09 -11.46
N ALA A 25 21.47 -21.10 -12.29
CA ALA A 25 20.60 -22.25 -11.97
C ALA A 25 21.02 -23.00 -10.68
N ASP A 26 22.31 -22.94 -10.31
CA ASP A 26 22.88 -23.51 -9.09
C ASP A 26 22.72 -22.60 -7.84
N GLY A 27 22.01 -21.48 -7.96
CA GLY A 27 21.78 -20.50 -6.88
C GLY A 27 22.93 -19.53 -6.64
N ARG A 28 24.09 -19.68 -7.28
CA ARG A 28 25.25 -18.81 -7.12
C ARG A 28 25.06 -17.47 -7.80
N PRO A 29 25.63 -16.36 -7.27
CA PRO A 29 25.56 -15.05 -7.92
C PRO A 29 26.19 -15.09 -9.32
N HIS A 30 25.51 -14.50 -10.28
CA HIS A 30 26.02 -14.35 -11.66
C HIS A 30 26.44 -12.90 -11.88
N PHE A 31 27.69 -12.70 -12.34
CA PHE A 31 28.25 -11.38 -12.62
C PHE A 31 28.78 -11.27 -14.04
N LYS A 32 28.63 -10.09 -14.63
CA LYS A 32 29.44 -9.65 -15.78
C LYS A 32 30.67 -8.92 -15.25
N TYR A 33 31.83 -9.29 -15.76
CA TYR A 33 33.09 -8.65 -15.41
C TYR A 33 33.50 -7.72 -16.54
N LEU A 34 33.90 -6.50 -16.20
CA LEU A 34 34.38 -5.46 -17.09
C LEU A 34 35.77 -5.04 -16.61
N TYR A 35 36.69 -4.80 -17.56
CA TYR A 35 38.09 -4.50 -17.26
C TYR A 35 38.54 -3.25 -18.00
N ALA A 36 39.33 -2.39 -17.33
CA ALA A 36 39.95 -1.21 -17.97
C ALA A 36 41.29 -0.88 -17.28
N SER A 37 42.08 -0.04 -17.94
CA SER A 37 43.38 0.41 -17.45
C SER A 37 43.23 1.43 -16.31
N THR A 38 42.17 2.22 -16.32
CA THR A 38 41.90 3.25 -15.29
C THR A 38 40.54 3.03 -14.58
N TYR A 39 40.42 3.53 -13.36
CA TYR A 39 39.21 3.53 -12.62
C TYR A 39 38.05 4.26 -13.35
N ARG A 40 38.37 5.39 -13.99
CA ARG A 40 37.39 6.21 -14.72
C ARG A 40 36.82 5.46 -15.94
N GLU A 41 37.64 4.77 -16.66
CA GLU A 41 37.24 3.96 -17.82
C GLU A 41 36.35 2.76 -17.41
N VAL A 42 36.74 2.01 -16.36
CA VAL A 42 35.91 0.86 -15.89
C VAL A 42 34.59 1.31 -15.32
N LEU A 43 34.54 2.47 -14.66
CA LEU A 43 33.30 3.08 -14.18
C LEU A 43 32.39 3.48 -15.35
N LEU A 44 32.95 4.09 -16.40
CA LEU A 44 32.21 4.47 -17.60
C LEU A 44 31.63 3.22 -18.29
N GLN A 45 32.45 2.19 -18.48
CA GLN A 45 32.01 0.91 -19.06
C GLN A 45 30.91 0.27 -18.23
N LYS A 46 31.05 0.27 -16.92
CA LYS A 46 30.01 -0.24 -16.00
C LYS A 46 28.70 0.50 -16.16
N ASN A 47 28.72 1.83 -16.11
CA ASN A 47 27.52 2.67 -16.24
C ASN A 47 26.84 2.48 -17.61
N ASN A 48 27.64 2.38 -18.70
CA ASN A 48 27.10 2.13 -20.04
C ASN A 48 26.48 0.74 -20.15
N TYR A 49 27.11 -0.28 -19.57
CA TYR A 49 26.58 -1.64 -19.56
C TYR A 49 25.30 -1.76 -18.74
N GLU A 50 25.25 -1.14 -17.57
CA GLU A 50 24.03 -1.08 -16.73
C GLU A 50 22.89 -0.35 -17.45
N LYS A 51 23.17 0.76 -18.16
CA LYS A 51 22.20 1.44 -19.02
C LYS A 51 21.70 0.54 -20.16
N THR A 52 22.59 -0.21 -20.80
CA THR A 52 22.22 -1.12 -21.91
C THR A 52 21.33 -2.27 -21.44
N ILE A 53 21.62 -2.86 -20.27
CA ILE A 53 20.76 -3.89 -19.67
C ILE A 53 19.40 -3.30 -19.29
N SER A 54 19.40 -2.13 -18.68
CA SER A 54 18.17 -1.42 -18.30
C SER A 54 17.31 -1.13 -19.53
N LEU A 55 17.90 -0.66 -20.62
CA LEU A 55 17.20 -0.40 -21.89
C LEU A 55 16.66 -1.69 -22.53
N LYS A 56 17.46 -2.78 -22.57
CA LYS A 56 17.00 -4.09 -23.09
C LYS A 56 15.84 -4.64 -22.25
N ASN A 57 15.95 -4.59 -20.93
CA ASN A 57 14.87 -5.02 -20.04
C ASN A 57 13.63 -4.15 -20.22
N THR A 58 13.78 -2.84 -20.36
CA THR A 58 12.69 -1.91 -20.61
C THR A 58 11.99 -2.18 -21.93
N GLN A 59 12.75 -2.50 -23.02
CA GLN A 59 12.15 -2.85 -24.32
C GLN A 59 11.34 -4.16 -24.26
N VAL A 60 11.85 -5.19 -23.59
CA VAL A 60 11.12 -6.46 -23.42
C VAL A 60 9.86 -6.25 -22.57
N ILE A 61 9.97 -5.48 -21.49
CA ILE A 61 8.86 -5.22 -20.59
C ILE A 61 7.84 -4.24 -21.20
N SER A 62 8.29 -3.26 -22.01
CA SER A 62 7.36 -2.33 -22.68
C SER A 62 6.46 -3.01 -23.72
N ASN A 63 6.89 -4.15 -24.25
CA ASN A 63 6.09 -5.01 -25.13
C ASN A 63 5.13 -5.96 -24.38
N ALA A 64 5.10 -5.92 -23.04
CA ALA A 64 4.15 -6.70 -22.25
C ALA A 64 2.75 -6.11 -22.34
N LEU A 65 1.74 -6.96 -22.24
CA LEU A 65 0.37 -6.52 -22.04
C LEU A 65 0.25 -5.83 -20.68
N PHE A 66 -0.61 -4.82 -20.61
CA PHE A 66 -0.85 -4.10 -19.35
C PHE A 66 -1.37 -5.04 -18.25
N SER A 67 -2.19 -6.02 -18.58
CA SER A 67 -2.64 -7.05 -17.63
C SER A 67 -1.48 -7.74 -16.93
N ASP A 68 -0.50 -8.20 -17.71
CA ASP A 68 0.63 -8.98 -17.18
C ASP A 68 1.54 -8.10 -16.33
N ALA A 69 1.80 -6.88 -16.80
CA ALA A 69 2.54 -5.88 -16.04
C ALA A 69 1.86 -5.53 -14.70
N ALA A 70 0.53 -5.39 -14.73
CA ALA A 70 -0.28 -5.07 -13.56
C ALA A 70 -0.27 -6.19 -12.51
N TYR A 71 -0.47 -7.44 -12.90
CA TYR A 71 -0.42 -8.57 -11.98
C TYR A 71 0.99 -8.79 -11.44
N ASN A 72 2.03 -8.65 -12.25
CA ASN A 72 3.40 -8.71 -11.80
C ASN A 72 3.72 -7.63 -10.76
N TRP A 73 3.26 -6.40 -11.00
CA TRP A 73 3.39 -5.31 -10.02
C TRP A 73 2.66 -5.60 -8.71
N LEU A 74 1.42 -6.12 -8.77
CA LEU A 74 0.65 -6.52 -7.59
C LEU A 74 1.39 -7.58 -6.77
N LEU A 75 1.86 -8.66 -7.41
CA LEU A 75 2.57 -9.76 -6.74
C LEU A 75 3.88 -9.27 -6.09
N ASN A 76 4.68 -8.50 -6.81
CA ASN A 76 5.96 -7.99 -6.29
C ASN A 76 5.77 -6.95 -5.16
N SER A 77 4.66 -6.23 -5.17
CA SER A 77 4.36 -5.22 -4.15
C SER A 77 3.60 -5.78 -2.93
N ALA A 78 2.99 -6.97 -3.05
CA ALA A 78 2.17 -7.59 -2.01
C ALA A 78 2.88 -7.68 -0.65
N ARG A 79 4.18 -8.02 -0.65
CA ARG A 79 4.98 -8.15 0.59
C ARG A 79 5.15 -6.84 1.36
N ARG A 80 4.97 -5.69 0.69
CA ARG A 80 5.15 -4.35 1.29
C ARG A 80 3.85 -3.75 1.79
N TRP A 81 2.71 -4.31 1.42
CA TRP A 81 1.40 -3.77 1.74
C TRP A 81 0.70 -4.57 2.84
N LYS A 82 -0.20 -3.89 3.55
CA LYS A 82 -1.18 -4.58 4.38
C LYS A 82 -2.15 -5.35 3.48
N PRO A 83 -2.68 -6.50 3.94
CA PRO A 83 -3.64 -7.30 3.15
C PRO A 83 -4.83 -6.48 2.64
N SER A 84 -5.39 -5.59 3.45
CA SER A 84 -6.49 -4.71 3.04
C SER A 84 -6.11 -3.75 1.90
N THR A 85 -4.85 -3.26 1.86
CA THR A 85 -4.36 -2.42 0.77
C THR A 85 -4.20 -3.21 -0.53
N TYR A 86 -3.63 -4.41 -0.44
CA TYR A 86 -3.49 -5.32 -1.59
C TYR A 86 -4.85 -5.62 -2.21
N ILE A 87 -5.83 -6.02 -1.39
CA ILE A 87 -7.19 -6.33 -1.83
C ILE A 87 -7.85 -5.10 -2.47
N LYS A 88 -7.73 -3.93 -1.83
CA LYS A 88 -8.25 -2.68 -2.39
C LYS A 88 -7.67 -2.39 -3.77
N TYR A 89 -6.36 -2.53 -3.95
CA TYR A 89 -5.70 -2.25 -5.22
C TYR A 89 -6.05 -3.29 -6.29
N LYS A 90 -6.10 -4.57 -5.92
CA LYS A 90 -6.55 -5.63 -6.80
C LYS A 90 -7.97 -5.38 -7.31
N ASN A 91 -8.91 -5.10 -6.41
CA ASN A 91 -10.31 -4.83 -6.77
C ASN A 91 -10.45 -3.58 -7.66
N CYS A 92 -9.73 -2.50 -7.35
CA CYS A 92 -9.71 -1.30 -8.19
C CYS A 92 -9.15 -1.59 -9.59
N LEU A 93 -8.07 -2.37 -9.67
CA LEU A 93 -7.46 -2.76 -10.93
C LEU A 93 -8.43 -3.59 -11.78
N GLU A 94 -9.00 -4.62 -11.21
CA GLU A 94 -9.89 -5.57 -11.90
C GLU A 94 -11.22 -4.93 -12.32
N LYS A 95 -11.78 -4.05 -11.47
CA LYS A 95 -13.09 -3.44 -11.74
C LYS A 95 -13.01 -2.25 -12.69
N TYR A 96 -11.97 -1.42 -12.60
CA TYR A 96 -11.97 -0.12 -13.28
C TYR A 96 -10.92 0.01 -14.39
N ILE A 97 -9.74 -0.60 -14.24
CA ILE A 97 -8.64 -0.40 -15.17
C ILE A 97 -8.59 -1.52 -16.23
N LEU A 98 -8.53 -2.78 -15.80
CA LEU A 98 -8.38 -3.92 -16.69
C LEU A 98 -9.51 -4.07 -17.73
N PRO A 99 -10.79 -3.75 -17.46
CA PRO A 99 -11.82 -3.86 -18.51
C PRO A 99 -11.50 -3.05 -19.77
N ARG A 100 -10.69 -1.98 -19.63
CA ARG A 100 -10.33 -1.09 -20.74
C ARG A 100 -8.90 -1.27 -21.23
N TRP A 101 -7.97 -1.63 -20.34
CA TRP A 101 -6.53 -1.64 -20.64
C TRP A 101 -5.89 -3.01 -20.72
N LYS A 102 -6.59 -4.11 -20.37
CA LYS A 102 -5.98 -5.46 -20.31
C LYS A 102 -5.26 -5.88 -21.59
N LYS A 103 -5.76 -5.46 -22.76
CA LYS A 103 -5.22 -5.81 -24.08
C LYS A 103 -4.27 -4.77 -24.66
N LEU A 104 -4.03 -3.65 -23.98
CA LEU A 104 -3.06 -2.64 -24.43
C LEU A 104 -1.65 -3.08 -24.06
N TYR A 105 -0.71 -2.79 -24.95
CA TYR A 105 0.69 -2.88 -24.58
C TYR A 105 1.10 -1.70 -23.72
N VAL A 106 1.99 -1.93 -22.74
CA VAL A 106 2.41 -0.86 -21.82
C VAL A 106 3.02 0.33 -22.57
N ARG A 107 3.76 0.07 -23.67
CA ARG A 107 4.35 1.11 -24.53
C ARG A 107 3.33 2.03 -25.23
N ASP A 108 2.10 1.55 -25.43
CA ASP A 108 1.04 2.28 -26.14
C ASP A 108 0.22 3.18 -25.20
N ILE A 109 0.52 3.15 -23.91
CA ILE A 109 -0.13 4.00 -22.92
C ILE A 109 0.50 5.39 -22.94
N GLN A 110 -0.17 6.29 -23.64
CA GLN A 110 0.17 7.70 -23.76
C GLN A 110 -0.83 8.56 -22.99
N GLN A 111 -0.57 9.87 -22.87
CA GLN A 111 -1.43 10.81 -22.15
C GLN A 111 -2.89 10.71 -22.59
N GLY A 112 -3.17 10.73 -23.88
CA GLY A 112 -4.55 10.64 -24.39
C GLY A 112 -5.27 9.33 -24.05
N THR A 113 -4.54 8.22 -23.89
CA THR A 113 -5.10 6.93 -23.41
C THR A 113 -5.46 7.01 -21.92
N TYR A 114 -4.63 7.69 -21.14
CA TYR A 114 -4.88 7.94 -19.74
C TYR A 114 -6.06 8.91 -19.54
N ASP A 115 -6.09 10.02 -20.26
CA ASP A 115 -7.13 11.05 -20.13
C ASP A 115 -8.52 10.48 -20.43
N ARG A 116 -8.67 9.69 -21.50
CA ARG A 116 -9.95 8.99 -21.82
C ARG A 116 -10.42 8.05 -20.70
N LEU A 117 -9.49 7.36 -20.04
CA LEU A 117 -9.87 6.53 -18.89
C LEU A 117 -10.33 7.39 -17.72
N MET A 118 -9.65 8.50 -17.44
CA MET A 118 -9.99 9.40 -16.35
C MET A 118 -11.33 10.10 -16.58
N GLU A 119 -11.58 10.61 -17.77
CA GLU A 119 -12.86 11.22 -18.16
C GLU A 119 -14.04 10.27 -17.91
N PHE A 120 -13.89 9.01 -18.31
CA PHE A 120 -14.93 8.02 -18.05
C PHE A 120 -15.12 7.77 -16.54
N LEU A 121 -14.04 7.57 -15.79
CA LEU A 121 -14.11 7.21 -14.38
C LEU A 121 -14.58 8.36 -13.48
N GLN A 122 -14.35 9.61 -13.88
CA GLN A 122 -14.82 10.79 -13.14
C GLN A 122 -16.34 10.92 -13.11
N GLN A 123 -17.03 10.35 -14.07
CA GLN A 123 -18.50 10.35 -14.11
C GLN A 123 -19.11 9.42 -13.04
N GLU A 124 -18.37 8.38 -12.65
CA GLU A 124 -18.88 7.32 -11.76
C GLU A 124 -18.25 7.35 -10.36
N LEU A 125 -17.05 7.94 -10.21
CA LEU A 125 -16.23 7.77 -9.01
C LEU A 125 -15.93 9.08 -8.29
N SER A 126 -15.83 8.98 -6.97
CA SER A 126 -15.34 10.08 -6.13
C SER A 126 -13.86 10.38 -6.38
N GLY A 127 -13.41 11.61 -6.09
CA GLY A 127 -12.03 12.04 -6.23
C GLY A 127 -11.04 11.16 -5.45
N GLY A 128 -11.40 10.65 -4.27
CA GLY A 128 -10.57 9.73 -3.50
C GLY A 128 -10.36 8.37 -4.19
N SER A 129 -11.38 7.88 -4.92
CA SER A 129 -11.29 6.66 -5.73
C SER A 129 -10.38 6.90 -6.95
N ILE A 130 -10.54 8.03 -7.63
CA ILE A 130 -9.69 8.45 -8.75
C ILE A 130 -8.21 8.53 -8.30
N GLN A 131 -7.93 9.14 -7.16
CA GLN A 131 -6.57 9.21 -6.62
C GLN A 131 -5.98 7.83 -6.35
N THR A 132 -6.79 6.88 -5.88
CA THR A 132 -6.35 5.49 -5.71
C THR A 132 -5.99 4.85 -7.05
N ILE A 133 -6.81 5.04 -8.09
CA ILE A 133 -6.57 4.55 -9.44
C ILE A 133 -5.30 5.16 -10.03
N ASN A 134 -5.08 6.46 -9.85
CA ASN A 134 -3.85 7.14 -10.25
C ASN A 134 -2.61 6.55 -9.58
N THR A 135 -2.71 6.23 -8.30
CA THR A 135 -1.63 5.57 -7.55
C THR A 135 -1.30 4.19 -8.16
N ILE A 136 -2.31 3.41 -8.52
CA ILE A 136 -2.15 2.08 -9.14
C ILE A 136 -1.50 2.21 -10.51
N ILE A 137 -2.05 3.05 -11.40
CA ILE A 137 -1.52 3.26 -12.75
C ILE A 137 -0.08 3.75 -12.71
N SER A 138 0.21 4.76 -11.90
CA SER A 138 1.56 5.29 -11.72
C SER A 138 2.53 4.22 -11.20
N GLY A 139 2.06 3.39 -10.26
CA GLY A 139 2.84 2.29 -9.70
C GLY A 139 3.20 1.25 -10.75
N ILE A 140 2.23 0.82 -11.57
CA ILE A 140 2.44 -0.15 -12.64
C ILE A 140 3.38 0.40 -13.71
N LEU A 141 3.14 1.61 -14.20
CA LEU A 141 3.95 2.21 -15.26
C LEU A 141 5.39 2.45 -14.79
N LYS A 142 5.59 2.98 -13.58
CA LYS A 142 6.93 3.15 -13.01
C LYS A 142 7.66 1.82 -12.79
N TYR A 143 6.94 0.79 -12.32
CA TYR A 143 7.51 -0.54 -12.13
C TYR A 143 7.96 -1.17 -13.45
N THR A 144 7.17 -0.97 -14.51
CA THR A 144 7.38 -1.61 -15.81
C THR A 144 8.39 -0.84 -16.68
N LEU A 145 8.27 0.49 -16.73
CA LEU A 145 9.06 1.34 -17.64
C LEU A 145 10.25 2.03 -16.95
N ASN A 146 10.34 1.99 -15.62
CA ASN A 146 11.26 2.79 -14.79
C ASN A 146 11.08 4.32 -14.92
N TYR A 147 10.04 4.78 -15.62
CA TYR A 147 9.64 6.18 -15.72
C TYR A 147 8.11 6.27 -15.83
N LEU A 148 7.57 7.48 -15.75
CA LEU A 148 6.14 7.71 -15.88
C LEU A 148 5.86 8.46 -17.20
N PRO A 149 5.29 7.77 -18.22
CA PRO A 149 5.05 8.35 -19.54
C PRO A 149 3.86 9.32 -19.57
N VAL A 150 3.04 9.33 -18.51
CA VAL A 150 1.83 10.13 -18.41
C VAL A 150 1.85 10.97 -17.13
N LYS A 151 1.27 12.17 -17.19
CA LYS A 151 1.01 12.97 -15.98
C LYS A 151 -0.26 12.45 -15.33
N CYS A 152 -0.12 11.66 -14.28
CA CYS A 152 -1.24 11.21 -13.45
C CYS A 152 -1.70 12.34 -12.52
N THR A 153 -2.07 13.46 -13.10
CA THR A 153 -2.74 14.54 -12.37
C THR A 153 -4.21 14.18 -12.34
N GLY A 154 -4.66 13.63 -11.19
CA GLY A 154 -6.08 13.52 -10.98
C GLY A 154 -6.67 14.91 -11.08
N MET A 155 -7.54 15.14 -12.07
CA MET A 155 -8.49 16.23 -11.90
C MET A 155 -9.30 15.83 -10.66
N VAL A 156 -9.03 16.51 -9.58
CA VAL A 156 -9.86 16.42 -8.39
C VAL A 156 -11.20 16.96 -8.89
N SER A 157 -12.17 16.06 -9.07
CA SER A 157 -13.52 16.53 -9.28
C SER A 157 -13.84 17.43 -8.09
N ASP A 158 -14.23 18.64 -8.35
CA ASP A 158 -14.72 19.62 -7.38
C ASP A 158 -16.09 19.17 -6.80
N HIS A 159 -16.20 17.87 -6.48
CA HIS A 159 -17.26 17.44 -5.61
C HIS A 159 -16.96 18.09 -4.26
N ALA A 160 -17.63 19.19 -4.02
CA ALA A 160 -17.60 19.87 -2.74
C ALA A 160 -17.58 18.80 -1.65
N LYS A 161 -16.55 18.82 -0.82
CA LYS A 161 -16.46 17.91 0.32
C LYS A 161 -17.77 18.07 1.06
N ARG A 162 -18.58 17.01 1.08
CA ARG A 162 -19.80 17.04 1.89
C ARG A 162 -19.38 17.41 3.30
N PRO A 163 -20.03 18.39 3.93
CA PRO A 163 -19.79 18.69 5.31
C PRO A 163 -19.92 17.39 6.12
N LEU A 164 -19.02 17.18 7.06
CA LEU A 164 -19.13 16.03 7.96
C LEU A 164 -20.34 16.27 8.85
N ASP A 165 -21.27 15.32 8.86
CA ASP A 165 -22.32 15.26 9.88
C ASP A 165 -21.66 14.91 11.22
N ILE A 166 -21.48 15.92 12.04
CA ILE A 166 -20.94 15.79 13.41
C ILE A 166 -22.10 16.00 14.36
N LEU A 167 -22.22 15.13 15.35
CA LEU A 167 -23.20 15.29 16.41
C LEU A 167 -22.99 16.64 17.09
N SER A 168 -24.07 17.40 17.25
CA SER A 168 -24.08 18.58 18.10
C SER A 168 -23.94 18.17 19.58
N ASP A 169 -23.59 19.11 20.45
CA ASP A 169 -23.46 18.86 21.88
C ASP A 169 -24.79 18.29 22.48
N GLY A 170 -25.94 18.83 22.07
CA GLY A 170 -27.23 18.34 22.50
C GLY A 170 -27.54 16.91 22.00
N GLU A 171 -27.15 16.54 20.83
CA GLU A 171 -27.29 15.17 20.29
C GLU A 171 -26.36 14.21 21.00
N SER A 172 -25.12 14.64 21.26
CA SER A 172 -24.13 13.86 22.03
C SER A 172 -24.60 13.58 23.43
N CYS A 173 -25.18 14.59 24.14
CA CYS A 173 -25.76 14.42 25.46
C CYS A 173 -26.94 13.45 25.46
N ARG A 174 -27.87 13.55 24.48
CA ARG A 174 -29.00 12.62 24.36
C ARG A 174 -28.53 11.19 24.09
N LEU A 175 -27.53 11.02 23.22
CA LEU A 175 -26.96 9.71 22.94
C LEU A 175 -26.32 9.09 24.18
N LEU A 176 -25.53 9.86 24.93
CA LEU A 176 -24.91 9.39 26.17
C LEU A 176 -25.96 9.00 27.22
N ALA A 177 -26.99 9.82 27.43
CA ALA A 177 -28.09 9.51 28.34
C ALA A 177 -28.81 8.20 27.94
N TYR A 178 -29.11 8.00 26.67
CA TYR A 178 -29.72 6.76 26.19
C TYR A 178 -28.82 5.53 26.45
N LEU A 179 -27.50 5.68 26.29
CA LEU A 179 -26.53 4.59 26.47
C LEU A 179 -26.27 4.28 27.98
N GLU A 180 -26.59 5.19 28.91
CA GLU A 180 -26.38 4.98 30.34
C GLU A 180 -27.24 3.87 30.90
N ASP A 181 -28.47 3.73 30.41
CA ASP A 181 -29.42 2.72 30.83
C ASP A 181 -29.11 1.31 30.31
N SER A 182 -28.15 1.20 29.37
CA SER A 182 -27.80 -0.06 28.73
C SER A 182 -26.39 -0.53 29.12
N ASN A 183 -26.30 -1.78 29.58
CA ASN A 183 -25.04 -2.44 29.94
C ASN A 183 -24.59 -3.49 28.89
N ASP A 184 -25.13 -3.44 27.67
CA ASP A 184 -24.68 -4.32 26.61
C ASP A 184 -23.32 -3.89 26.04
N LEU A 185 -22.60 -4.84 25.48
CA LEU A 185 -21.25 -4.61 24.94
C LEU A 185 -21.19 -3.54 23.81
N ILE A 186 -22.29 -3.36 23.07
CA ILE A 186 -22.33 -2.36 21.99
C ILE A 186 -22.43 -0.97 22.62
N SER A 187 -23.30 -0.77 23.58
CA SER A 187 -23.44 0.50 24.30
C SER A 187 -22.16 0.91 25.04
N ILE A 188 -21.52 -0.05 25.71
CA ILE A 188 -20.19 0.16 26.33
C ILE A 188 -19.16 0.55 25.30
N GLY A 189 -19.10 -0.14 24.15
CA GLY A 189 -18.17 0.15 23.06
C GLY A 189 -18.38 1.53 22.44
N ILE A 190 -19.63 1.97 22.24
CA ILE A 190 -19.95 3.30 21.73
C ILE A 190 -19.48 4.37 22.72
N ARG A 191 -19.79 4.22 24.03
CA ARG A 191 -19.33 5.14 25.06
C ARG A 191 -17.81 5.21 25.12
N LEU A 192 -17.14 4.07 25.11
CA LEU A 192 -15.67 4.01 25.09
C LEU A 192 -15.11 4.76 23.88
N THR A 193 -15.72 4.61 22.70
CA THR A 193 -15.30 5.30 21.48
C THR A 193 -15.52 6.82 21.58
N LEU A 194 -16.65 7.25 22.11
CA LEU A 194 -16.95 8.68 22.29
C LEU A 194 -15.95 9.35 23.21
N PHE A 195 -15.57 8.71 24.31
CA PHE A 195 -14.64 9.28 25.29
C PHE A 195 -13.16 9.17 24.89
N SER A 196 -12.78 8.14 24.11
CA SER A 196 -11.37 7.88 23.78
C SER A 196 -10.96 8.29 22.37
N GLY A 197 -11.92 8.49 21.47
CA GLY A 197 -11.64 8.79 20.05
C GLY A 197 -10.96 7.65 19.29
N ILE A 198 -11.08 6.41 19.77
CA ILE A 198 -10.52 5.25 19.08
C ILE A 198 -11.30 4.92 17.80
N ARG A 199 -10.62 4.32 16.84
CA ARG A 199 -11.25 3.92 15.58
C ARG A 199 -12.07 2.65 15.78
N LEU A 200 -13.17 2.48 15.01
CA LEU A 200 -14.01 1.27 15.08
C LEU A 200 -13.20 -0.03 15.00
N GLY A 201 -12.23 -0.11 14.09
CA GLY A 201 -11.40 -1.31 13.98
C GLY A 201 -10.47 -1.52 15.17
N GLU A 202 -10.06 -0.48 15.88
CA GLU A 202 -9.29 -0.54 17.12
C GLU A 202 -10.19 -1.02 18.25
N LEU A 203 -11.41 -0.48 18.38
CA LEU A 203 -12.42 -0.94 19.32
C LEU A 203 -12.72 -2.44 19.17
N CYS A 204 -12.97 -2.89 17.95
CA CYS A 204 -13.27 -4.30 17.67
C CYS A 204 -12.08 -5.26 17.93
N ALA A 205 -10.88 -4.72 18.08
CA ALA A 205 -9.67 -5.52 18.36
C ALA A 205 -9.27 -5.50 19.84
N LEU A 206 -9.97 -4.74 20.68
CA LEU A 206 -9.65 -4.64 22.10
C LEU A 206 -9.90 -5.96 22.82
N THR A 207 -9.02 -6.26 23.75
CA THR A 207 -9.12 -7.34 24.71
C THR A 207 -8.99 -6.76 26.12
N TRP A 208 -9.38 -7.52 27.12
CA TRP A 208 -9.20 -7.12 28.52
C TRP A 208 -7.73 -6.88 28.89
N ALA A 209 -6.78 -7.55 28.23
CA ALA A 209 -5.35 -7.32 28.39
C ALA A 209 -4.87 -5.95 27.89
N ASP A 210 -5.69 -5.23 27.14
CA ASP A 210 -5.40 -3.88 26.65
C ASP A 210 -5.93 -2.79 27.58
N ILE A 211 -6.67 -3.15 28.64
CA ILE A 211 -7.28 -2.23 29.62
C ILE A 211 -6.52 -2.37 30.94
N ASP A 212 -5.80 -1.33 31.32
CA ASP A 212 -5.16 -1.22 32.61
C ASP A 212 -6.02 -0.38 33.53
N LEU A 213 -6.71 -1.03 34.46
CA LEU A 213 -7.63 -0.35 35.41
C LEU A 213 -6.87 0.29 36.57
N GLU A 214 -5.69 -0.21 36.94
CA GLU A 214 -4.86 0.36 37.99
C GLU A 214 -4.26 1.69 37.53
N GLU A 215 -3.62 1.69 36.37
CA GLU A 215 -3.07 2.90 35.75
C GLU A 215 -4.11 3.74 35.02
N GLN A 216 -5.35 3.26 34.89
CA GLN A 216 -6.46 3.90 34.17
C GLN A 216 -6.12 4.23 32.71
N VAL A 217 -5.51 3.27 31.99
CA VAL A 217 -5.02 3.45 30.64
C VAL A 217 -5.58 2.37 29.70
N LEU A 218 -5.90 2.78 28.48
CA LEU A 218 -6.28 1.94 27.38
C LEU A 218 -5.12 1.84 26.36
N HIS A 219 -4.63 0.66 26.10
CA HIS A 219 -3.57 0.40 25.14
C HIS A 219 -4.12 0.03 23.75
N ILE A 220 -3.80 0.79 22.73
CA ILE A 220 -4.20 0.52 21.36
C ILE A 220 -3.04 -0.14 20.62
N ARG A 221 -3.08 -1.48 20.55
CA ARG A 221 -2.04 -2.33 19.95
C ARG A 221 -2.46 -2.95 18.62
N HIS A 222 -3.76 -3.17 18.43
CA HIS A 222 -4.30 -3.90 17.30
C HIS A 222 -5.45 -3.17 16.61
N THR A 223 -5.79 -3.61 15.41
CA THR A 223 -7.01 -3.24 14.70
C THR A 223 -7.59 -4.47 14.02
N LEU A 224 -8.89 -4.65 14.12
CA LEU A 224 -9.63 -5.70 13.44
C LEU A 224 -10.27 -5.16 12.17
N GLN A 225 -10.13 -5.87 11.07
CA GLN A 225 -10.74 -5.52 9.80
C GLN A 225 -11.39 -6.76 9.18
N ARG A 226 -12.58 -6.58 8.60
CA ARG A 226 -13.18 -7.59 7.74
C ARG A 226 -12.65 -7.38 6.33
N ILE A 227 -11.93 -8.35 5.81
CA ILE A 227 -11.32 -8.28 4.47
C ILE A 227 -11.84 -9.42 3.60
N GLN A 228 -11.80 -9.25 2.27
CA GLN A 228 -12.19 -10.27 1.33
C GLN A 228 -11.28 -11.50 1.45
N ASN A 229 -11.87 -12.69 1.51
CA ASN A 229 -11.11 -13.95 1.40
C ASN A 229 -10.56 -14.08 -0.02
N GLN A 230 -9.24 -14.23 -0.15
CA GLN A 230 -8.58 -14.26 -1.46
C GLN A 230 -8.64 -15.65 -2.13
N ASN A 231 -8.75 -16.69 -1.32
CA ASN A 231 -8.81 -18.08 -1.79
C ASN A 231 -9.90 -18.85 -1.05
N PRO A 232 -11.18 -18.45 -1.20
CA PRO A 232 -12.26 -19.15 -0.50
C PRO A 232 -12.45 -20.55 -1.11
N LEU A 233 -12.53 -21.56 -0.25
CA LEU A 233 -13.10 -22.84 -0.63
C LEU A 233 -14.62 -22.66 -0.85
N PRO A 234 -15.31 -23.59 -1.54
CA PRO A 234 -16.73 -23.45 -1.84
C PRO A 234 -17.62 -23.18 -0.61
N GLU A 235 -17.23 -23.71 0.55
CA GLU A 235 -17.94 -23.57 1.83
C GLU A 235 -17.49 -22.39 2.68
N ASP A 236 -16.42 -21.70 2.25
CA ASP A 236 -15.84 -20.62 3.02
C ASP A 236 -16.64 -19.32 2.92
N SER A 237 -16.56 -18.51 3.98
CA SER A 237 -17.06 -17.14 3.94
C SER A 237 -16.29 -16.31 2.91
N LYS A 238 -17.02 -15.46 2.17
CA LYS A 238 -16.44 -14.47 1.24
C LYS A 238 -15.50 -13.48 1.93
N THR A 239 -15.58 -13.36 3.25
CA THR A 239 -14.76 -12.44 4.04
C THR A 239 -14.17 -13.13 5.25
N VAL A 240 -12.99 -12.68 5.67
CA VAL A 240 -12.30 -13.12 6.89
C VAL A 240 -11.99 -11.96 7.80
N LEU A 241 -11.93 -12.22 9.10
CA LEU A 241 -11.47 -11.26 10.08
C LEU A 241 -9.95 -11.26 10.10
N HIS A 242 -9.36 -10.08 10.03
CA HIS A 242 -7.91 -9.90 10.03
C HIS A 242 -7.53 -8.93 11.15
N ILE A 243 -6.73 -9.43 12.10
CA ILE A 243 -6.12 -8.61 13.15
C ILE A 243 -4.75 -8.15 12.68
N GLY A 244 -4.50 -6.86 12.75
CA GLY A 244 -3.24 -6.27 12.31
C GLY A 244 -2.81 -5.10 13.19
N SER A 245 -1.63 -4.53 12.90
CA SER A 245 -1.17 -3.33 13.59
C SER A 245 -2.04 -2.11 13.25
N PRO A 246 -2.15 -1.12 14.14
CA PRO A 246 -2.85 0.13 13.87
C PRO A 246 -2.30 0.86 12.63
N LYS A 247 -3.01 1.90 12.17
CA LYS A 247 -2.53 2.75 11.07
C LYS A 247 -1.16 3.33 11.45
N ASN A 248 -0.20 3.29 10.52
CA ASN A 248 1.19 3.72 10.69
C ASN A 248 2.02 2.87 11.69
N LYS A 249 1.56 1.66 12.05
CA LYS A 249 2.24 0.76 13.00
C LYS A 249 2.57 1.42 14.35
N ARG A 250 1.81 2.41 14.76
CA ARG A 250 2.01 3.12 16.02
C ARG A 250 1.02 2.61 17.06
N GLU A 251 1.53 1.92 18.05
CA GLU A 251 0.84 1.67 19.30
C GLU A 251 0.75 2.96 20.09
N ARG A 252 -0.30 3.12 20.87
CA ARG A 252 -0.50 4.27 21.73
C ARG A 252 -1.32 3.90 22.97
N SER A 253 -1.11 4.65 24.03
CA SER A 253 -1.90 4.57 25.26
C SER A 253 -2.78 5.80 25.35
N ILE A 254 -3.99 5.62 25.82
CA ILE A 254 -5.01 6.67 25.99
C ILE A 254 -5.51 6.58 27.43
N PRO A 255 -5.56 7.68 28.20
CA PRO A 255 -6.18 7.68 29.52
C PRO A 255 -7.64 7.25 29.44
N LEU A 256 -8.07 6.39 30.34
CA LEU A 256 -9.49 6.03 30.50
C LEU A 256 -10.27 7.21 31.11
N HIS A 257 -11.37 7.54 30.47
CA HIS A 257 -12.27 8.56 31.04
C HIS A 257 -12.88 8.06 32.37
N PRO A 258 -12.93 8.88 33.42
CA PRO A 258 -13.43 8.46 34.76
C PRO A 258 -14.80 7.78 34.73
N GLN A 259 -15.71 8.23 33.86
CA GLN A 259 -17.04 7.62 33.69
C GLN A 259 -17.01 6.20 33.11
N MET A 260 -15.90 5.79 32.47
CA MET A 260 -15.77 4.44 31.91
C MET A 260 -15.32 3.42 32.96
N ILE A 261 -14.59 3.84 34.00
CA ILE A 261 -13.99 2.94 34.98
C ILE A 261 -15.05 2.08 35.67
N PRO A 262 -16.13 2.64 36.27
CA PRO A 262 -17.16 1.84 36.98
C PRO A 262 -17.94 0.90 36.04
N ILE A 263 -17.93 1.15 34.73
CA ILE A 263 -18.59 0.31 33.72
C ILE A 263 -17.74 -0.88 33.36
N LEU A 264 -16.42 -0.70 33.29
CA LEU A 264 -15.47 -1.73 32.92
C LEU A 264 -15.10 -2.66 34.08
N VAL A 265 -15.41 -2.28 35.33
CA VAL A 265 -15.21 -3.10 36.55
C VAL A 265 -16.38 -4.05 36.79
N LYS A 266 -17.56 -3.77 36.26
CA LYS A 266 -18.76 -4.64 36.38
C LYS A 266 -18.67 -5.82 35.41
#